data_09a9e9b3946c1a78f145f217a7fe0370
#
_entry.id   09a9e9b3946c1a78f145f217a7fe0370
#
_cell.length_a   1.000
_cell.length_b   1.000
_cell.length_c   1.000
_cell.angle_alpha   90.00
_cell.angle_beta   90.00
_cell.angle_gamma   90.00
#
_symmetry.space_group_name_H-M   'P 1'
#
loop_
_entity.id
_entity.type
_entity.pdbx_description
1 polymer ?
#
loop_
_entity_poly.entity_id
_entity_poly.type
_entity_poly.pdbx_seq_one_letter_code
_entity_poly.pdbx_strand_id
1 'polypeptide(L)'
;MDNKKSSQLWQITCNKSQLKLIAKALENYSRRLGGQFSRYEDIVIRDLAEKRMIAANTEDNFDYQKFSEELQKTLIDLKKLLFPEFPDGSGSYGFDHTPEIGNSYQIYRTIYHELSKENNDNSVYRRPPLPSGTLGPIKVEKIKKDYGKEQ
;
A
#
# COMPACT_ATOMS: atom_id res chain seq x y z
N MET A 1 26.45 -13.94 -27.34
CA MET A 1 26.25 -12.47 -27.47
C MET A 1 25.03 -12.08 -26.65
N ASP A 2 25.26 -11.68 -25.41
CA ASP A 2 24.18 -11.28 -24.49
C ASP A 2 23.68 -9.89 -24.87
N ASN A 3 22.52 -9.86 -25.52
CA ASN A 3 21.76 -8.63 -25.70
C ASN A 3 21.26 -8.16 -24.30
N LYS A 4 22.13 -7.47 -23.55
CA LYS A 4 21.68 -6.64 -22.43
C LYS A 4 20.75 -5.57 -23.03
N LYS A 5 19.43 -5.85 -23.09
CA LYS A 5 18.44 -4.80 -23.24
C LYS A 5 18.68 -3.82 -22.11
N SER A 6 19.29 -2.68 -22.40
CA SER A 6 19.37 -1.58 -21.46
C SER A 6 17.92 -1.20 -21.12
N SER A 7 17.50 -1.47 -19.91
CA SER A 7 16.17 -1.05 -19.46
C SER A 7 16.16 0.48 -19.48
N GLN A 8 15.32 1.05 -20.34
CA GLN A 8 15.11 2.49 -20.36
C GLN A 8 14.60 2.94 -18.98
N LEU A 9 15.31 3.87 -18.37
CA LEU A 9 14.92 4.42 -17.07
C LEU A 9 13.98 5.61 -17.27
N TRP A 10 12.96 5.69 -16.41
CA TRP A 10 12.01 6.80 -16.35
C TRP A 10 12.13 7.49 -15.01
N GLN A 11 12.00 8.81 -15.00
CA GLN A 11 11.98 9.63 -13.79
C GLN A 11 10.61 10.30 -13.64
N ILE A 12 10.05 10.24 -12.43
CA ILE A 12 8.81 10.91 -12.06
C ILE A 12 9.13 11.95 -10.99
N THR A 13 8.73 13.20 -11.22
CA THR A 13 8.83 14.26 -10.23
C THR A 13 7.47 14.45 -9.56
N CYS A 14 7.43 14.36 -8.23
CA CYS A 14 6.21 14.51 -7.46
C CYS A 14 6.49 15.19 -6.11
N ASN A 15 5.46 15.82 -5.54
CA ASN A 15 5.53 16.35 -4.19
C ASN A 15 5.32 15.22 -3.14
N LYS A 16 5.54 15.56 -1.86
CA LYS A 16 5.43 14.60 -0.74
C LYS A 16 4.05 13.94 -0.64
N SER A 17 2.98 14.69 -0.89
CA SER A 17 1.61 14.16 -0.83
C SER A 17 1.33 13.18 -1.96
N GLN A 18 1.77 13.49 -3.18
CA GLN A 18 1.69 12.59 -4.32
C GLN A 18 2.50 11.31 -4.10
N LEU A 19 3.70 11.43 -3.54
CA LEU A 19 4.55 10.28 -3.23
C LEU A 19 3.89 9.35 -2.18
N LYS A 20 3.25 9.92 -1.14
CA LYS A 20 2.46 9.16 -0.17
C LYS A 20 1.26 8.45 -0.81
N LEU A 21 0.59 9.11 -1.75
CA LEU A 21 -0.54 8.50 -2.46
C LEU A 21 -0.09 7.30 -3.32
N ILE A 22 1.03 7.43 -4.01
CA ILE A 22 1.64 6.33 -4.78
C ILE A 22 1.96 5.14 -3.86
N ALA A 23 2.63 5.40 -2.73
CA ALA A 23 2.96 4.36 -1.77
C ALA A 23 1.71 3.66 -1.21
N LYS A 24 0.68 4.42 -0.84
CA LYS A 24 -0.60 3.90 -0.35
C LYS A 24 -1.31 3.03 -1.39
N ALA A 25 -1.31 3.44 -2.65
CA ALA A 25 -1.91 2.67 -3.75
C ALA A 25 -1.19 1.34 -3.96
N LEU A 26 0.15 1.35 -3.98
CA LEU A 26 0.96 0.14 -4.14
C LEU A 26 0.88 -0.79 -2.92
N GLU A 27 0.81 -0.25 -1.71
CA GLU A 27 0.57 -1.03 -0.50
C GLU A 27 -0.77 -1.76 -0.58
N ASN A 28 -1.85 -1.04 -0.95
CA ASN A 28 -3.17 -1.64 -1.09
C ASN A 28 -3.19 -2.72 -2.18
N TYR A 29 -2.55 -2.46 -3.32
CA TYR A 29 -2.41 -3.41 -4.42
C TYR A 29 -1.67 -4.69 -3.97
N SER A 30 -0.51 -4.56 -3.32
CA SER A 30 0.27 -5.69 -2.81
C SER A 30 -0.54 -6.53 -1.81
N ARG A 31 -1.24 -5.87 -0.85
CA ARG A 31 -2.08 -6.54 0.14
C ARG A 31 -3.24 -7.31 -0.49
N ARG A 32 -3.90 -6.73 -1.49
CA ARG A 32 -5.01 -7.38 -2.21
C ARG A 32 -4.55 -8.60 -2.98
N LEU A 33 -3.44 -8.53 -3.71
CA LEU A 33 -2.85 -9.68 -4.38
C LEU A 33 -2.44 -10.78 -3.39
N GLY A 34 -2.00 -10.40 -2.19
CA GLY A 34 -1.66 -11.32 -1.11
C GLY A 34 -2.86 -11.90 -0.35
N GLY A 35 -4.10 -11.57 -0.73
CA GLY A 35 -5.30 -12.08 -0.07
C GLY A 35 -5.65 -11.40 1.25
N GLN A 36 -5.15 -10.19 1.52
CA GLN A 36 -5.48 -9.40 2.70
C GLN A 36 -6.75 -8.59 2.47
N PHE A 37 -7.91 -9.14 2.85
CA PHE A 37 -9.24 -8.62 2.54
C PHE A 37 -10.06 -8.17 3.77
N SER A 38 -9.45 -8.04 4.92
CA SER A 38 -10.18 -7.49 6.07
C SER A 38 -10.34 -5.97 5.93
N ARG A 39 -11.38 -5.42 6.58
CA ARG A 39 -11.59 -3.95 6.61
C ARG A 39 -10.42 -3.19 7.25
N TYR A 40 -9.62 -3.85 8.07
CA TYR A 40 -8.46 -3.25 8.72
C TYR A 40 -7.20 -3.29 7.86
N GLU A 41 -7.11 -4.28 6.98
CA GLU A 41 -5.96 -4.49 6.09
C GLU A 41 -6.08 -3.71 4.79
N ASP A 42 -7.32 -3.59 4.27
CA ASP A 42 -7.57 -2.81 3.06
C ASP A 42 -7.73 -1.33 3.37
N ILE A 43 -6.72 -0.57 2.97
CA ILE A 43 -6.64 0.86 3.24
C ILE A 43 -7.80 1.63 2.60
N VAL A 44 -8.21 1.24 1.39
CA VAL A 44 -9.30 1.91 0.66
C VAL A 44 -10.66 1.61 1.31
N ILE A 45 -10.93 0.34 1.61
CA ILE A 45 -12.17 -0.06 2.28
C ILE A 45 -12.28 0.58 3.66
N ARG A 46 -11.19 0.63 4.42
CA ARG A 46 -11.15 1.30 5.72
C ARG A 46 -11.52 2.78 5.60
N ASP A 47 -10.86 3.50 4.70
CA ASP A 47 -11.09 4.93 4.49
C ASP A 47 -12.55 5.20 4.04
N LEU A 48 -13.11 4.33 3.18
CA LEU A 48 -14.50 4.46 2.74
C LEU A 48 -15.49 4.14 3.87
N ALA A 49 -15.24 3.12 4.67
CA ALA A 49 -16.06 2.77 5.84
C ALA A 49 -16.06 3.90 6.87
N GLU A 50 -14.90 4.49 7.19
CA GLU A 50 -14.79 5.64 8.09
C GLU A 50 -15.58 6.84 7.57
N LYS A 51 -15.50 7.16 6.28
CA LYS A 51 -16.30 8.24 5.67
C LYS A 51 -17.81 7.98 5.77
N ARG A 52 -18.23 6.73 5.51
CA ARG A 52 -19.65 6.35 5.64
C ARG A 52 -20.12 6.48 7.09
N MET A 53 -19.33 6.04 8.04
CA MET A 53 -19.64 6.16 9.48
C MET A 53 -19.74 7.62 9.91
N ILE A 54 -18.85 8.50 9.44
CA ILE A 54 -18.91 9.93 9.73
C ILE A 54 -20.18 10.54 9.13
N ALA A 55 -20.50 10.24 7.86
CA ALA A 55 -21.70 10.75 7.20
C ALA A 55 -23.00 10.29 7.89
N ALA A 56 -23.00 9.05 8.39
CA ALA A 56 -24.14 8.46 9.08
C ALA A 56 -24.33 8.94 10.53
N ASN A 57 -23.39 9.67 11.07
CA ASN A 57 -23.46 10.17 12.46
C ASN A 57 -24.64 11.13 12.70
N THR A 58 -25.28 11.61 11.64
CA THR A 58 -26.50 12.43 11.68
C THR A 58 -27.78 11.62 11.44
N GLU A 59 -27.66 10.31 11.23
CA GLU A 59 -28.78 9.41 10.99
C GLU A 59 -29.21 8.76 12.32
N ASP A 60 -30.42 9.01 12.79
CA ASP A 60 -30.94 8.58 14.11
C ASP A 60 -30.95 7.06 14.33
N ASN A 61 -30.85 6.24 13.28
CA ASN A 61 -30.94 4.78 13.35
C ASN A 61 -29.76 4.04 12.73
N PHE A 62 -28.60 4.67 12.56
CA PHE A 62 -27.44 4.00 11.98
C PHE A 62 -26.75 3.10 13.01
N ASP A 63 -26.84 1.78 12.81
CA ASP A 63 -26.18 0.77 13.64
C ASP A 63 -24.74 0.51 13.14
N TYR A 64 -23.77 1.15 13.77
CA TYR A 64 -22.34 1.03 13.47
C TYR A 64 -21.81 -0.39 13.62
N GLN A 65 -22.27 -1.11 14.65
CA GLN A 65 -21.80 -2.46 14.91
C GLN A 65 -22.26 -3.40 13.80
N LYS A 66 -23.54 -3.37 13.49
CA LYS A 66 -24.13 -4.17 12.41
C LYS A 66 -23.47 -3.88 11.06
N PHE A 67 -23.29 -2.60 10.71
CA PHE A 67 -22.59 -2.21 9.48
C PHE A 67 -21.16 -2.79 9.43
N SER A 68 -20.43 -2.69 10.53
CA SER A 68 -19.07 -3.20 10.63
C SER A 68 -18.98 -4.73 10.46
N GLU A 69 -19.91 -5.46 11.08
CA GLU A 69 -20.00 -6.92 11.00
C GLU A 69 -20.36 -7.39 9.59
N GLU A 70 -21.34 -6.75 8.97
CA GLU A 70 -21.77 -7.05 7.59
C GLU A 70 -20.66 -6.77 6.58
N LEU A 71 -19.95 -5.64 6.72
CA LEU A 71 -18.81 -5.32 5.87
C LEU A 71 -17.69 -6.35 6.00
N GLN A 72 -17.33 -6.72 7.24
CA GLN A 72 -16.29 -7.72 7.49
C GLN A 72 -16.68 -9.08 6.91
N LYS A 73 -17.92 -9.52 7.12
CA LYS A 73 -18.45 -10.76 6.57
C LYS A 73 -18.36 -10.77 5.04
N THR A 74 -18.80 -9.71 4.39
CA THR A 74 -18.77 -9.57 2.93
C THR A 74 -17.33 -9.68 2.39
N LEU A 75 -16.36 -9.05 3.07
CA LEU A 75 -14.96 -9.12 2.67
C LEU A 75 -14.37 -10.52 2.84
N ILE A 76 -14.75 -11.24 3.90
CA ILE A 76 -14.34 -12.63 4.11
C ILE A 76 -14.95 -13.55 3.03
N ASP A 77 -16.22 -13.38 2.71
CA ASP A 77 -16.88 -14.18 1.67
C ASP A 77 -16.26 -13.92 0.29
N LEU A 78 -15.95 -12.65 -0.04
CA LEU A 78 -15.21 -12.30 -1.25
C LEU A 78 -13.81 -12.94 -1.27
N LYS A 79 -13.10 -12.91 -0.15
CA LYS A 79 -11.80 -13.56 -0.04
C LYS A 79 -11.87 -15.07 -0.30
N LYS A 80 -12.83 -15.77 0.30
CA LYS A 80 -13.02 -17.22 0.08
C LYS A 80 -13.29 -17.55 -1.38
N LEU A 81 -14.03 -16.68 -2.08
CA LEU A 81 -14.30 -16.85 -3.50
C LEU A 81 -13.05 -16.68 -4.36
N LEU A 82 -12.20 -15.70 -4.06
CA LEU A 82 -11.01 -15.36 -4.83
C LEU A 82 -9.79 -16.23 -4.46
N PHE A 83 -9.76 -16.72 -3.23
CA PHE A 83 -8.66 -17.50 -2.65
C PHE A 83 -9.20 -18.78 -2.00
N PRO A 84 -9.66 -19.76 -2.81
CA PRO A 84 -10.27 -21.00 -2.29
C PRO A 84 -9.32 -21.83 -1.44
N GLU A 85 -8.02 -21.61 -1.54
CA GLU A 85 -6.99 -22.20 -0.67
C GLU A 85 -7.04 -21.69 0.78
N PHE A 86 -7.77 -20.61 1.07
CA PHE A 86 -8.06 -20.11 2.40
C PHE A 86 -9.54 -20.22 2.74
N PRO A 87 -10.06 -21.47 2.93
CA PRO A 87 -11.51 -21.74 2.98
C PRO A 87 -12.22 -21.14 4.20
N ASP A 88 -11.51 -20.85 5.27
CA ASP A 88 -12.01 -20.18 6.46
C ASP A 88 -11.91 -18.64 6.38
N GLY A 89 -11.33 -18.11 5.30
CA GLY A 89 -11.05 -16.71 5.11
C GLY A 89 -9.85 -16.20 5.91
N SER A 90 -9.18 -17.06 6.66
CA SER A 90 -7.90 -16.72 7.31
C SER A 90 -6.72 -16.88 6.36
N GLY A 91 -5.54 -16.49 6.80
CA GLY A 91 -4.32 -16.62 6.00
C GLY A 91 -4.17 -15.53 4.94
N SER A 92 -2.99 -15.45 4.38
CA SER A 92 -2.62 -14.59 3.26
C SER A 92 -1.26 -15.04 2.73
N TYR A 93 -0.98 -14.70 1.49
CA TYR A 93 0.35 -14.91 0.94
C TYR A 93 1.36 -13.91 1.48
N GLY A 94 2.62 -14.35 1.59
CA GLY A 94 3.75 -13.48 1.90
C GLY A 94 4.10 -12.54 0.74
N PHE A 95 4.90 -11.53 1.05
CA PHE A 95 5.34 -10.55 0.06
C PHE A 95 6.28 -11.13 -1.02
N ASP A 96 6.77 -12.33 -0.84
CA ASP A 96 7.65 -13.09 -1.76
C ASP A 96 6.89 -14.15 -2.58
N HIS A 97 5.57 -14.22 -2.45
CA HIS A 97 4.76 -15.26 -3.08
C HIS A 97 4.71 -15.15 -4.61
N THR A 98 4.53 -13.93 -5.13
CA THR A 98 4.60 -13.66 -6.57
C THR A 98 5.47 -12.43 -6.86
N PRO A 99 6.03 -12.32 -8.09
CA PRO A 99 6.80 -11.14 -8.49
C PRO A 99 6.00 -9.84 -8.34
N GLU A 100 4.70 -9.84 -8.63
CA GLU A 100 3.83 -8.67 -8.56
C GLU A 100 3.67 -8.19 -7.11
N ILE A 101 3.45 -9.12 -6.17
CA ILE A 101 3.39 -8.81 -4.73
C ILE A 101 4.73 -8.26 -4.27
N GLY A 102 5.83 -8.95 -4.60
CA GLY A 102 7.18 -8.59 -4.20
C GLY A 102 7.63 -7.23 -4.74
N ASN A 103 7.38 -6.94 -6.01
CA ASN A 103 7.73 -5.66 -6.64
C ASN A 103 6.94 -4.50 -6.02
N SER A 104 5.63 -4.63 -5.88
CA SER A 104 4.80 -3.59 -5.26
C SER A 104 5.16 -3.38 -3.79
N TYR A 105 5.41 -4.45 -3.03
CA TYR A 105 5.91 -4.38 -1.66
C TYR A 105 7.22 -3.60 -1.58
N GLN A 106 8.21 -3.96 -2.39
CA GLN A 106 9.52 -3.31 -2.37
C GLN A 106 9.43 -1.83 -2.71
N ILE A 107 8.60 -1.46 -3.70
CA ILE A 107 8.44 -0.06 -4.13
C ILE A 107 7.82 0.77 -3.00
N TYR A 108 6.64 0.38 -2.47
CA TYR A 108 5.98 1.20 -1.46
C TYR A 108 6.79 1.26 -0.15
N ARG A 109 7.45 0.19 0.23
CA ARG A 109 8.32 0.16 1.41
C ARG A 109 9.52 1.07 1.26
N THR A 110 10.14 1.13 0.08
CA THR A 110 11.22 2.07 -0.20
C THR A 110 10.75 3.51 -0.07
N ILE A 111 9.57 3.84 -0.62
CA ILE A 111 9.00 5.18 -0.50
C ILE A 111 8.76 5.56 0.96
N TYR A 112 8.09 4.69 1.72
CA TYR A 112 7.83 4.96 3.15
C TYR A 112 9.10 5.03 3.97
N HIS A 113 10.11 4.21 3.66
CA HIS A 113 11.40 4.28 4.32
C HIS A 113 12.06 5.66 4.13
N GLU A 114 12.11 6.17 2.89
CA GLU A 114 12.67 7.50 2.62
C GLU A 114 11.86 8.61 3.30
N LEU A 115 10.54 8.53 3.27
CA LEU A 115 9.68 9.50 3.96
C LEU A 115 9.83 9.47 5.49
N SER A 116 10.10 8.31 6.09
CA SER A 116 10.27 8.16 7.55
C SER A 116 11.54 8.83 8.07
N LYS A 117 12.56 8.99 7.23
CA LYS A 117 13.79 9.68 7.60
C LYS A 117 13.57 11.17 7.93
N GLU A 118 12.51 11.78 7.37
CA GLU A 118 12.19 13.17 7.64
C GLU A 118 11.45 13.40 8.96
N ASN A 119 10.68 12.42 9.44
CA ASN A 119 9.73 12.61 10.53
C ASN A 119 10.23 12.17 11.89
N ASN A 120 11.44 11.66 12.02
CA ASN A 120 11.99 11.06 13.26
C ASN A 120 11.04 10.01 13.90
N ASP A 121 10.21 9.36 13.11
CA ASP A 121 9.13 8.47 13.49
C ASP A 121 9.67 7.07 13.84
N ASN A 122 9.21 6.47 14.94
CA ASN A 122 9.57 5.10 15.35
C ASN A 122 8.79 4.01 14.59
N SER A 123 8.26 4.32 13.43
CA SER A 123 7.45 3.40 12.63
C SER A 123 8.25 2.21 12.10
N VAL A 124 7.52 1.16 11.74
CA VAL A 124 8.04 -0.03 11.05
C VAL A 124 8.78 0.32 9.74
N TYR A 125 8.53 1.50 9.18
CA TYR A 125 9.14 1.97 7.94
C TYR A 125 10.58 2.50 8.09
N ARG A 126 11.10 2.67 9.30
CA ARG A 126 12.52 3.01 9.50
C ARG A 126 13.51 1.97 9.00
N ARG A 127 13.08 0.71 8.96
CA ARG A 127 13.90 -0.35 8.39
C ARG A 127 13.76 -0.36 6.87
N PRO A 128 14.87 -0.52 6.13
CA PRO A 128 14.80 -0.69 4.68
C PRO A 128 13.93 -1.90 4.32
N PRO A 129 13.30 -1.89 3.13
CA PRO A 129 12.52 -3.04 2.67
C PRO A 129 13.39 -4.27 2.51
N LEU A 130 12.80 -5.44 2.73
CA LEU A 130 13.45 -6.70 2.36
C LEU A 130 13.47 -6.83 0.83
N PRO A 131 14.54 -7.35 0.24
CA PRO A 131 14.59 -7.66 -1.18
C PRO A 131 13.56 -8.73 -1.51
N SER A 132 12.53 -8.39 -2.27
CA SER A 132 11.43 -9.30 -2.63
C SER A 132 11.00 -9.15 -4.08
N GLY A 133 11.43 -8.06 -4.73
CA GLY A 133 11.07 -7.78 -6.11
C GLY A 133 12.08 -8.32 -7.12
N THR A 134 11.62 -8.53 -8.36
CA THR A 134 12.44 -8.96 -9.50
C THR A 134 12.87 -7.80 -10.41
N LEU A 135 12.25 -6.60 -10.23
CA LEU A 135 12.53 -5.42 -11.04
C LEU A 135 13.75 -4.61 -10.58
N GLY A 136 14.37 -5.02 -9.47
CA GLY A 136 15.45 -4.28 -8.86
C GLY A 136 14.96 -3.11 -7.97
N PRO A 137 15.88 -2.47 -7.22
CA PRO A 137 15.53 -1.39 -6.31
C PRO A 137 15.15 -0.11 -7.06
N ILE A 138 14.12 0.57 -6.58
CA ILE A 138 13.83 1.95 -7.00
C ILE A 138 14.67 2.93 -6.19
N LYS A 139 14.95 4.09 -6.78
CA LYS A 139 15.62 5.20 -6.10
C LYS A 139 14.59 6.29 -5.80
N VAL A 140 14.51 6.66 -4.53
CA VAL A 140 13.67 7.78 -4.06
C VAL A 140 14.60 8.80 -3.42
N GLU A 141 14.63 10.01 -3.96
CA GLU A 141 15.49 11.08 -3.48
C GLU A 141 14.73 12.40 -3.34
N LYS A 142 15.05 13.12 -2.28
CA LYS A 142 14.58 14.50 -2.11
C LYS A 142 15.37 15.44 -3.00
N ILE A 143 14.69 16.11 -3.92
CA ILE A 143 15.31 17.14 -4.74
C ILE A 143 15.55 18.36 -3.84
N LYS A 144 16.81 18.75 -3.67
CA LYS A 144 17.16 20.05 -3.07
C LYS A 144 16.75 21.14 -4.08
N LYS A 145 15.81 22.01 -3.72
CA LYS A 145 15.60 23.23 -4.48
C LYS A 145 16.87 24.07 -4.29
N ASP A 146 17.67 24.21 -5.32
CA ASP A 146 18.63 25.32 -5.39
C ASP A 146 17.79 26.60 -5.49
N TYR A 147 17.62 27.25 -4.36
CA TYR A 147 17.25 28.67 -4.37
C TYR A 147 18.47 29.40 -4.93
N GLY A 148 18.53 29.52 -6.27
CA GLY A 148 19.49 30.35 -6.93
C GLY A 148 19.49 31.71 -6.22
N LYS A 149 20.65 32.14 -5.77
CA LYS A 149 20.86 33.51 -5.31
C LYS A 149 20.45 34.39 -6.48
N GLU A 150 19.25 34.96 -6.42
CA GLU A 150 18.94 36.12 -7.23
C GLU A 150 19.97 37.23 -6.85
N GLN A 151 20.86 37.49 -7.80
CA GLN A 151 21.75 38.64 -7.76
C GLN A 151 20.98 39.88 -8.23
#